data_1a07104ec336bd5c8367955af99f6b64
#
_entry.id   1a07104ec336bd5c8367955af99f6b64
#
_cell.length_a   1.000
_cell.length_b   1.000
_cell.length_c   1.000
_cell.angle_alpha   90.00
_cell.angle_beta   90.00
_cell.angle_gamma   90.00
#
_symmetry.space_group_name_H-M   'P 1'
#
loop_
_entity.id
_entity.type
_entity.pdbx_description
1 polymer ?
#
loop_
_entity_poly.entity_id
_entity_poly.type
_entity_poly.pdbx_seq_one_letter_code
_entity_poly.pdbx_strand_id
1 'polypeptide(L)'
;MTLFFWIIKVLCTTVGETFADFINGKLGDNLNTTTIVMGSLLAVALVVQFRVPEYIPAVYWVAVVLISVVGTLITDNMVEHFNVSLTTSTIVFAILMLASFGIWYASEKTLSIHSIHSHKREAFYWVAILFTFALGTAAGDLIGEQYSLGYFKSVLLFAAIIAIIAIAHLKFRLNAILSFWAAYVITRPLGASIGDLLSQPRKIGPDVDPASFQAGLGLGTTLTSIIFLAAILAVVLYMTNAQRRRPVLVEAD
;
A
#
# COMPACT_ATOMS: atom_id res chain seq x y z
N MET A 1 -3.65 13.11 11.60
CA MET A 1 -2.58 12.56 10.73
C MET A 1 -1.81 13.69 10.09
N THR A 2 -0.48 13.58 10.00
CA THR A 2 0.39 14.58 9.40
C THR A 2 0.50 14.36 7.88
N LEU A 3 0.88 15.40 7.13
CA LEU A 3 1.19 15.29 5.70
C LEU A 3 2.30 14.23 5.44
N PHE A 4 3.29 14.13 6.32
CA PHE A 4 4.36 13.13 6.21
C PHE A 4 3.85 11.70 6.21
N PHE A 5 2.81 11.39 7.00
CA PHE A 5 2.18 10.07 6.98
C PHE A 5 1.66 9.71 5.59
N TRP A 6 0.95 10.62 4.92
CA TRP A 6 0.41 10.37 3.59
C TRP A 6 1.49 10.26 2.52
N ILE A 7 2.55 11.09 2.62
CA ILE A 7 3.70 11.00 1.71
C ILE A 7 4.35 9.62 1.83
N ILE A 8 4.74 9.19 3.03
CA ILE A 8 5.35 7.87 3.22
C ILE A 8 4.38 6.77 2.78
N LYS A 9 3.09 6.91 3.09
CA LYS A 9 2.09 5.90 2.71
C LYS A 9 2.06 5.69 1.20
N VAL A 10 2.06 6.76 0.39
CA VAL A 10 2.11 6.66 -1.07
C VAL A 10 3.44 6.05 -1.51
N LEU A 11 4.58 6.50 -0.96
CA LEU A 11 5.89 5.91 -1.26
C LEU A 11 5.92 4.40 -0.97
N CYS A 12 5.40 3.95 0.18
CA CYS A 12 5.33 2.54 0.54
C CYS A 12 4.45 1.72 -0.41
N THR A 13 3.34 2.30 -0.88
CA THR A 13 2.46 1.62 -1.84
C THR A 13 3.08 1.51 -3.22
N THR A 14 3.85 2.51 -3.65
CA THR A 14 4.62 2.48 -4.90
C THR A 14 5.74 1.44 -4.84
N VAL A 15 6.51 1.41 -3.74
CA VAL A 15 7.56 0.39 -3.53
C VAL A 15 6.95 -1.02 -3.46
N GLY A 16 5.76 -1.16 -2.86
CA GLY A 16 5.08 -2.45 -2.78
C GLY A 16 4.91 -3.11 -4.13
N GLU A 17 4.63 -2.33 -5.16
CA GLU A 17 4.54 -2.79 -6.56
C GLU A 17 5.92 -3.12 -7.12
N THR A 18 6.73 -2.10 -7.30
CA THR A 18 8.01 -2.22 -8.01
C THR A 18 9.01 -3.15 -7.32
N PHE A 19 8.98 -3.25 -5.99
CA PHE A 19 9.87 -4.12 -5.24
C PHE A 19 9.41 -5.57 -5.23
N ALA A 20 8.09 -5.85 -5.31
CA ALA A 20 7.56 -7.19 -5.52
C ALA A 20 8.09 -7.78 -6.84
N ASP A 21 7.96 -7.04 -7.93
CA ASP A 21 8.47 -7.41 -9.25
C ASP A 21 10.00 -7.59 -9.24
N PHE A 22 10.71 -6.64 -8.64
CA PHE A 22 12.17 -6.70 -8.53
C PHE A 22 12.65 -7.97 -7.83
N ILE A 23 12.07 -8.30 -6.67
CA ILE A 23 12.43 -9.51 -5.91
C ILE A 23 12.00 -10.76 -6.66
N ASN A 24 10.81 -10.76 -7.28
CA ASN A 24 10.34 -11.89 -8.06
C ASN A 24 11.31 -12.21 -9.20
N GLY A 25 11.73 -11.22 -9.97
CA GLY A 25 12.73 -11.39 -11.02
C GLY A 25 14.10 -11.87 -10.49
N LYS A 26 14.52 -11.45 -9.27
CA LYS A 26 15.76 -11.93 -8.64
C LYS A 26 15.67 -13.37 -8.14
N LEU A 27 14.48 -13.84 -7.78
CA LEU A 27 14.22 -15.21 -7.32
C LEU A 27 13.80 -16.16 -8.47
N GLY A 28 14.06 -15.77 -9.72
CA GLY A 28 13.83 -16.60 -10.90
C GLY A 28 12.37 -16.66 -11.35
N ASP A 29 11.65 -15.55 -11.19
CA ASP A 29 10.25 -15.39 -11.59
C ASP A 29 9.31 -16.47 -11.00
N ASN A 30 9.56 -16.81 -9.74
CA ASN A 30 8.76 -17.78 -9.00
C ASN A 30 7.95 -17.09 -7.90
N LEU A 31 6.71 -16.69 -8.23
CA LEU A 31 5.80 -15.99 -7.34
C LEU A 31 5.58 -16.72 -6.02
N ASN A 32 5.48 -18.06 -6.01
CA ASN A 32 5.29 -18.83 -4.79
C ASN A 32 6.50 -18.70 -3.85
N THR A 33 7.71 -18.87 -4.39
CA THR A 33 8.94 -18.72 -3.59
C THR A 33 9.06 -17.30 -3.07
N THR A 34 8.82 -16.30 -3.92
CA THR A 34 8.87 -14.88 -3.55
C THR A 34 7.86 -14.56 -2.46
N THR A 35 6.64 -15.07 -2.56
CA THR A 35 5.59 -14.87 -1.55
C THR A 35 5.97 -15.52 -0.21
N ILE A 36 6.53 -16.73 -0.22
CA ILE A 36 6.98 -17.39 1.01
C ILE A 36 8.11 -16.60 1.69
N VAL A 37 9.10 -16.15 0.93
CA VAL A 37 10.22 -15.36 1.46
C VAL A 37 9.73 -14.05 2.05
N MET A 38 8.99 -13.27 1.27
CA MET A 38 8.49 -11.96 1.70
C MET A 38 7.44 -12.07 2.81
N GLY A 39 6.58 -13.09 2.76
CA GLY A 39 5.63 -13.40 3.83
C GLY A 39 6.31 -13.79 5.14
N SER A 40 7.42 -14.53 5.07
CA SER A 40 8.22 -14.87 6.25
C SER A 40 8.86 -13.62 6.86
N LEU A 41 9.40 -12.74 6.04
CA LEU A 41 9.95 -11.44 6.49
C LEU A 41 8.87 -10.55 7.11
N LEU A 42 7.68 -10.50 6.50
CA LEU A 42 6.53 -9.80 7.08
C LEU A 42 6.13 -10.38 8.42
N ALA A 43 6.06 -11.71 8.55
CA ALA A 43 5.73 -12.36 9.82
C ALA A 43 6.73 -11.97 10.93
N VAL A 44 8.03 -11.97 10.62
CA VAL A 44 9.06 -11.51 11.57
C VAL A 44 8.87 -10.04 11.93
N ALA A 45 8.64 -9.18 10.94
CA ALA A 45 8.43 -7.76 11.17
C ALA A 45 7.19 -7.50 12.04
N LEU A 46 6.09 -8.21 11.80
CA LEU A 46 4.88 -8.12 12.62
C LEU A 46 5.12 -8.62 14.06
N VAL A 47 5.86 -9.71 14.23
CA VAL A 47 6.23 -10.19 15.59
C VAL A 47 7.03 -9.12 16.33
N VAL A 48 7.97 -8.45 15.67
CA VAL A 48 8.71 -7.32 16.27
C VAL A 48 7.75 -6.17 16.59
N GLN A 49 6.87 -5.81 15.65
CA GLN A 49 5.89 -4.74 15.81
C GLN A 49 4.96 -5.00 17.00
N PHE A 50 4.45 -6.21 17.18
CA PHE A 50 3.61 -6.59 18.32
C PHE A 50 4.33 -6.59 19.67
N ARG A 51 5.66 -6.69 19.68
CA ARG A 51 6.47 -6.65 20.91
C ARG A 51 6.89 -5.25 21.34
N VAL A 52 6.75 -4.28 20.46
CA VAL A 52 7.12 -2.90 20.75
C VAL A 52 5.93 -2.19 21.39
N PRO A 53 6.02 -1.70 22.65
CA PRO A 53 4.88 -1.11 23.35
C PRO A 53 4.51 0.29 22.84
N GLU A 54 5.43 0.95 22.15
CA GLU A 54 5.26 2.33 21.67
C GLU A 54 5.44 2.39 20.16
N TYR A 55 4.88 3.45 19.55
CA TYR A 55 5.04 3.68 18.12
C TYR A 55 6.48 4.06 17.79
N ILE A 56 7.21 3.15 17.15
CA ILE A 56 8.53 3.39 16.56
C ILE A 56 8.38 3.53 15.05
N PRO A 57 8.62 4.72 14.45
CA PRO A 57 8.40 4.94 13.02
C PRO A 57 9.10 3.91 12.12
N ALA A 58 10.35 3.56 12.43
CA ALA A 58 11.10 2.60 11.64
C ALA A 58 10.45 1.21 11.61
N VAL A 59 10.04 0.68 12.76
CA VAL A 59 9.41 -0.65 12.87
C VAL A 59 8.07 -0.67 12.11
N TYR A 60 7.25 0.35 12.35
CA TYR A 60 5.95 0.48 11.71
C TYR A 60 6.06 0.57 10.18
N TRP A 61 6.94 1.44 9.66
CA TRP A 61 7.05 1.65 8.21
C TRP A 61 7.72 0.48 7.49
N VAL A 62 8.63 -0.26 8.14
CA VAL A 62 9.15 -1.52 7.60
C VAL A 62 8.02 -2.54 7.47
N ALA A 63 7.17 -2.70 8.48
CA ALA A 63 6.01 -3.58 8.38
C ALA A 63 5.04 -3.13 7.27
N VAL A 64 4.81 -1.81 7.09
CA VAL A 64 3.96 -1.27 6.01
C VAL A 64 4.55 -1.53 4.62
N VAL A 65 5.87 -1.41 4.43
CA VAL A 65 6.52 -1.77 3.16
C VAL A 65 6.36 -3.25 2.88
N LEU A 66 6.67 -4.11 3.86
CA LEU A 66 6.59 -5.56 3.68
C LEU A 66 5.17 -6.04 3.41
N ILE A 67 4.17 -5.50 4.12
CA ILE A 67 2.77 -5.88 3.88
C ILE A 67 2.27 -5.35 2.53
N SER A 68 2.84 -4.24 2.03
CA SER A 68 2.57 -3.75 0.68
C SER A 68 3.06 -4.73 -0.37
N VAL A 69 4.31 -5.19 -0.24
CA VAL A 69 4.91 -6.20 -1.15
C VAL A 69 4.14 -7.51 -1.09
N VAL A 70 3.84 -8.01 0.12
CA VAL A 70 3.09 -9.28 0.28
C VAL A 70 1.67 -9.16 -0.29
N GLY A 71 1.01 -8.01 -0.13
CA GLY A 71 -0.31 -7.76 -0.71
C GLY A 71 -0.30 -7.84 -2.25
N THR A 72 0.71 -7.26 -2.90
CA THR A 72 0.96 -7.42 -4.35
C THR A 72 1.14 -8.89 -4.71
N LEU A 73 2.11 -9.56 -4.10
CA LEU A 73 2.44 -10.95 -4.41
C LEU A 73 1.24 -11.93 -4.20
N ILE A 74 0.36 -11.67 -3.24
CA ILE A 74 -0.87 -12.46 -3.06
C ILE A 74 -1.79 -12.28 -4.27
N THR A 75 -1.95 -11.04 -4.75
CA THR A 75 -2.78 -10.74 -5.92
C THR A 75 -2.19 -11.37 -7.18
N ASP A 76 -0.89 -11.21 -7.40
CA ASP A 76 -0.18 -11.76 -8.56
C ASP A 76 -0.27 -13.31 -8.58
N ASN A 77 -0.10 -13.95 -7.44
CA ASN A 77 -0.32 -15.40 -7.34
C ASN A 77 -1.75 -15.79 -7.70
N MET A 78 -2.77 -15.05 -7.26
CA MET A 78 -4.15 -15.33 -7.64
C MET A 78 -4.37 -15.18 -9.15
N VAL A 79 -3.82 -14.13 -9.75
CA VAL A 79 -4.06 -13.80 -11.15
C VAL A 79 -3.17 -14.61 -12.08
N GLU A 80 -1.86 -14.63 -11.84
CA GLU A 80 -0.91 -15.24 -12.78
C GLU A 80 -0.70 -16.73 -12.54
N HIS A 81 -0.60 -17.16 -11.26
CA HIS A 81 -0.36 -18.56 -10.94
C HIS A 81 -1.64 -19.40 -10.92
N PHE A 82 -2.70 -18.88 -10.27
CA PHE A 82 -3.98 -19.60 -10.19
C PHE A 82 -4.97 -19.24 -11.31
N ASN A 83 -4.61 -18.35 -12.25
CA ASN A 83 -5.43 -17.89 -13.36
C ASN A 83 -6.82 -17.35 -12.94
N VAL A 84 -6.92 -16.73 -11.78
CA VAL A 84 -8.13 -16.06 -11.32
C VAL A 84 -8.25 -14.71 -12.01
N SER A 85 -9.40 -14.36 -12.57
CA SER A 85 -9.56 -13.06 -13.24
C SER A 85 -9.36 -11.89 -12.28
N LEU A 86 -8.81 -10.78 -12.76
CA LEU A 86 -8.66 -9.53 -11.97
C LEU A 86 -9.99 -9.06 -11.38
N THR A 87 -11.10 -9.22 -12.12
CA THR A 87 -12.44 -8.90 -11.61
C THR A 87 -12.81 -9.75 -10.39
N THR A 88 -12.58 -11.07 -10.47
CA THR A 88 -12.85 -11.98 -9.35
C THR A 88 -11.96 -11.69 -8.17
N SER A 89 -10.66 -11.48 -8.39
CA SER A 89 -9.69 -11.12 -7.34
C SER A 89 -10.09 -9.83 -6.64
N THR A 90 -10.47 -8.80 -7.39
CA THR A 90 -10.96 -7.51 -6.85
C THR A 90 -12.20 -7.72 -5.97
N ILE A 91 -13.18 -8.50 -6.41
CA ILE A 91 -14.40 -8.77 -5.63
C ILE A 91 -14.06 -9.54 -4.35
N VAL A 92 -13.24 -10.59 -4.44
CA VAL A 92 -12.83 -11.40 -3.29
C VAL A 92 -12.11 -10.54 -2.25
N PHE A 93 -11.12 -9.75 -2.66
CA PHE A 93 -10.40 -8.88 -1.71
C PHE A 93 -11.26 -7.75 -1.17
N ALA A 94 -12.23 -7.22 -1.95
CA ALA A 94 -13.20 -6.25 -1.44
C ALA A 94 -14.08 -6.87 -0.33
N ILE A 95 -14.55 -8.10 -0.53
CA ILE A 95 -15.34 -8.82 0.49
C ILE A 95 -14.48 -9.07 1.74
N LEU A 96 -13.26 -9.56 1.59
CA LEU A 96 -12.36 -9.84 2.72
C LEU A 96 -12.00 -8.56 3.49
N MET A 97 -11.73 -7.46 2.79
CA MET A 97 -11.50 -6.17 3.41
C MET A 97 -12.73 -5.68 4.19
N LEU A 98 -13.91 -5.70 3.58
CA LEU A 98 -15.15 -5.28 4.25
C LEU A 98 -15.49 -6.20 5.43
N ALA A 99 -15.28 -7.51 5.29
CA ALA A 99 -15.46 -8.46 6.37
C ALA A 99 -14.49 -8.17 7.54
N SER A 100 -13.21 -7.90 7.26
CA SER A 100 -12.23 -7.56 8.29
C SER A 100 -12.60 -6.28 9.05
N PHE A 101 -13.06 -5.23 8.37
CA PHE A 101 -13.58 -4.03 9.01
C PHE A 101 -14.87 -4.30 9.79
N GLY A 102 -15.78 -5.12 9.24
CA GLY A 102 -17.04 -5.49 9.91
C GLY A 102 -16.80 -6.26 11.21
N ILE A 103 -15.93 -7.26 11.19
CA ILE A 103 -15.52 -8.05 12.36
C ILE A 103 -14.82 -7.17 13.40
N TRP A 104 -13.90 -6.30 12.94
CA TRP A 104 -13.23 -5.35 13.82
C TRP A 104 -14.24 -4.42 14.50
N TYR A 105 -15.15 -3.81 13.74
CA TYR A 105 -16.19 -2.94 14.30
C TYR A 105 -17.14 -3.68 15.23
N ALA A 106 -17.55 -4.89 14.88
CA ALA A 106 -18.41 -5.71 15.73
C ALA A 106 -17.76 -6.01 17.10
N SER A 107 -16.43 -6.27 17.08
CA SER A 107 -15.65 -6.60 18.28
C SER A 107 -15.30 -5.37 19.14
N GLU A 108 -14.88 -4.28 18.52
CA GLU A 108 -14.25 -3.15 19.21
C GLU A 108 -15.07 -1.85 19.19
N LYS A 109 -16.20 -1.84 18.46
CA LYS A 109 -17.14 -0.72 18.29
C LYS A 109 -16.52 0.57 17.75
N THR A 110 -15.28 0.49 17.26
CA THR A 110 -14.58 1.61 16.66
C THR A 110 -13.56 1.11 15.65
N LEU A 111 -13.36 1.88 14.56
CA LEU A 111 -12.29 1.70 13.58
C LEU A 111 -11.23 2.81 13.70
N SER A 112 -11.21 3.54 14.82
CA SER A 112 -10.25 4.61 15.04
C SER A 112 -8.84 4.05 15.23
N ILE A 113 -7.91 4.49 14.41
CA ILE A 113 -6.49 4.13 14.54
C ILE A 113 -5.84 4.70 15.81
N HIS A 114 -6.41 5.80 16.37
CA HIS A 114 -5.92 6.39 17.61
C HIS A 114 -6.28 5.56 18.85
N SER A 115 -7.14 4.57 18.71
CA SER A 115 -7.57 3.67 19.78
C SER A 115 -6.84 2.33 19.79
N ILE A 116 -5.79 2.16 18.97
CA ILE A 116 -5.02 0.92 18.90
C ILE A 116 -4.01 0.89 20.05
N HIS A 117 -4.46 0.36 21.20
CA HIS A 117 -3.65 0.18 22.41
C HIS A 117 -3.59 -1.28 22.87
N SER A 118 -4.21 -2.21 22.15
CA SER A 118 -4.22 -3.63 22.47
C SER A 118 -3.77 -4.46 21.27
N HIS A 119 -3.09 -5.58 21.54
CA HIS A 119 -2.66 -6.52 20.49
C HIS A 119 -3.83 -7.01 19.62
N LYS A 120 -5.02 -7.13 20.20
CA LYS A 120 -6.23 -7.53 19.46
C LYS A 120 -6.61 -6.49 18.40
N ARG A 121 -6.63 -5.18 18.76
CA ARG A 121 -6.93 -4.09 17.81
C ARG A 121 -5.83 -3.96 16.77
N GLU A 122 -4.60 -4.15 17.16
CA GLU A 122 -3.45 -4.12 16.27
C GLU A 122 -3.53 -5.28 15.26
N ALA A 123 -3.93 -6.48 15.68
CA ALA A 123 -4.15 -7.61 14.76
C ALA A 123 -5.24 -7.30 13.72
N PHE A 124 -6.39 -6.76 14.14
CA PHE A 124 -7.43 -6.33 13.20
C PHE A 124 -6.92 -5.27 12.22
N TYR A 125 -6.12 -4.32 12.71
CA TYR A 125 -5.51 -3.29 11.88
C TYR A 125 -4.62 -3.89 10.79
N TRP A 126 -3.71 -4.80 11.13
CA TRP A 126 -2.81 -5.41 10.16
C TRP A 126 -3.52 -6.31 9.16
N VAL A 127 -4.56 -7.04 9.60
CA VAL A 127 -5.40 -7.85 8.69
C VAL A 127 -6.17 -6.95 7.72
N ALA A 128 -6.78 -5.86 8.21
CA ALA A 128 -7.48 -4.92 7.34
C ALA A 128 -6.53 -4.28 6.32
N ILE A 129 -5.31 -3.90 6.74
CA ILE A 129 -4.28 -3.36 5.85
C ILE A 129 -3.88 -4.37 4.78
N LEU A 130 -3.65 -5.63 5.13
CA LEU A 130 -3.28 -6.68 4.16
C LEU A 130 -4.31 -6.79 3.05
N PHE A 131 -5.60 -6.91 3.40
CA PHE A 131 -6.65 -6.99 2.39
C PHE A 131 -6.87 -5.67 1.63
N THR A 132 -6.63 -4.53 2.27
CA THR A 132 -6.62 -3.24 1.58
C THR A 132 -5.51 -3.18 0.52
N PHE A 133 -4.35 -3.72 0.80
CA PHE A 133 -3.25 -3.74 -0.15
C PHE A 133 -3.50 -4.71 -1.30
N ALA A 134 -3.93 -5.93 -1.03
CA ALA A 134 -4.28 -6.89 -2.06
C ALA A 134 -5.44 -6.37 -2.96
N LEU A 135 -6.48 -5.79 -2.36
CA LEU A 135 -7.56 -5.16 -3.12
C LEU A 135 -7.05 -4.03 -4.01
N GLY A 136 -6.14 -3.20 -3.48
CA GLY A 136 -5.67 -2.03 -4.21
C GLY A 136 -4.80 -2.40 -5.41
N THR A 137 -4.01 -3.48 -5.34
CA THR A 137 -3.31 -4.07 -6.49
C THR A 137 -4.33 -4.56 -7.51
N ALA A 138 -5.21 -5.49 -7.13
CA ALA A 138 -6.20 -6.06 -8.03
C ALA A 138 -7.08 -4.99 -8.73
N ALA A 139 -7.51 -3.96 -7.98
CA ALA A 139 -8.33 -2.87 -8.53
C ALA A 139 -7.51 -1.91 -9.42
N GLY A 140 -6.24 -1.67 -9.09
CA GLY A 140 -5.32 -0.88 -9.90
C GLY A 140 -5.11 -1.49 -11.26
N ASP A 141 -4.78 -2.79 -11.29
CA ASP A 141 -4.53 -3.56 -12.50
C ASP A 141 -5.81 -3.76 -13.33
N LEU A 142 -6.95 -4.00 -12.64
CA LEU A 142 -8.25 -4.09 -13.29
C LEU A 142 -8.57 -2.81 -14.08
N ILE A 143 -8.32 -1.64 -13.49
CA ILE A 143 -8.61 -0.34 -14.12
C ILE A 143 -7.53 0.04 -15.13
N GLY A 144 -6.27 -0.11 -14.74
CA GLY A 144 -5.11 0.29 -15.55
C GLY A 144 -4.93 -0.58 -16.78
N GLU A 145 -5.04 -1.89 -16.61
CA GLU A 145 -4.70 -2.89 -17.61
C GLU A 145 -5.93 -3.50 -18.28
N GLN A 146 -6.79 -4.17 -17.52
CA GLN A 146 -7.93 -4.89 -18.10
C GLN A 146 -8.93 -3.95 -18.75
N TYR A 147 -9.23 -2.79 -18.15
CA TYR A 147 -10.07 -1.75 -18.76
C TYR A 147 -9.29 -0.77 -19.63
N SER A 148 -7.98 -1.00 -19.81
CA SER A 148 -7.14 -0.23 -20.72
C SER A 148 -7.15 1.29 -20.47
N LEU A 149 -7.34 1.72 -19.21
CA LEU A 149 -7.25 3.13 -18.85
C LEU A 149 -5.81 3.64 -18.96
N GLY A 150 -4.87 2.76 -18.70
CA GLY A 150 -3.43 3.01 -18.69
C GLY A 150 -2.94 3.67 -17.40
N TYR A 151 -1.64 3.51 -17.13
CA TYR A 151 -1.05 3.90 -15.85
C TYR A 151 -1.19 5.39 -15.53
N PHE A 152 -0.91 6.28 -16.49
CA PHE A 152 -0.99 7.72 -16.26
C PHE A 152 -2.40 8.21 -15.92
N LYS A 153 -3.42 7.73 -16.65
CA LYS A 153 -4.80 8.11 -16.37
C LYS A 153 -5.30 7.50 -15.06
N SER A 154 -4.83 6.29 -14.71
CA SER A 154 -5.12 5.64 -13.43
C SER A 154 -4.55 6.47 -12.26
N VAL A 155 -3.32 6.98 -12.37
CA VAL A 155 -2.76 7.92 -11.39
C VAL A 155 -3.65 9.14 -11.21
N LEU A 156 -4.08 9.77 -12.31
CA LEU A 156 -4.96 10.94 -12.26
C LEU A 156 -6.32 10.61 -11.63
N LEU A 157 -6.91 9.47 -11.98
CA LEU A 157 -8.18 9.01 -11.44
C LEU A 157 -8.11 8.83 -9.92
N PHE A 158 -7.14 8.04 -9.44
CA PHE A 158 -7.01 7.76 -8.01
C PHE A 158 -6.60 9.01 -7.22
N ALA A 159 -5.76 9.87 -7.78
CA ALA A 159 -5.42 11.15 -7.16
C ALA A 159 -6.65 12.07 -7.05
N ALA A 160 -7.50 12.12 -8.08
CA ALA A 160 -8.75 12.87 -8.06
C ALA A 160 -9.72 12.34 -6.99
N ILE A 161 -9.85 11.01 -6.85
CA ILE A 161 -10.68 10.40 -5.81
C ILE A 161 -10.18 10.79 -4.41
N ILE A 162 -8.87 10.74 -4.16
CA ILE A 162 -8.28 11.17 -2.88
C ILE A 162 -8.55 12.65 -2.63
N ALA A 163 -8.41 13.50 -3.66
CA ALA A 163 -8.70 14.92 -3.55
C ALA A 163 -10.19 15.18 -3.20
N ILE A 164 -11.11 14.43 -3.80
CA ILE A 164 -12.54 14.50 -3.48
C ILE A 164 -12.79 14.11 -2.03
N ILE A 165 -12.19 13.01 -1.55
CA ILE A 165 -12.30 12.58 -0.15
C ILE A 165 -11.76 13.67 0.79
N ALA A 166 -10.61 14.26 0.46
CA ALA A 166 -10.03 15.34 1.25
C ALA A 166 -10.93 16.57 1.30
N ILE A 167 -11.49 17.00 0.17
CA ILE A 167 -12.44 18.11 0.09
C ILE A 167 -13.72 17.78 0.90
N ALA A 168 -14.25 16.57 0.77
CA ALA A 168 -15.42 16.12 1.51
C ALA A 168 -15.17 16.17 3.03
N HIS A 169 -13.98 15.77 3.48
CA HIS A 169 -13.60 15.87 4.88
C HIS A 169 -13.44 17.32 5.35
N LEU A 170 -12.69 18.14 4.60
CA LEU A 170 -12.33 19.50 5.03
C LEU A 170 -13.49 20.50 4.91
N LYS A 171 -14.28 20.43 3.81
CA LYS A 171 -15.37 21.38 3.57
C LYS A 171 -16.73 20.89 4.06
N PHE A 172 -17.02 19.60 3.89
CA PHE A 172 -18.33 19.04 4.20
C PHE A 172 -18.34 18.25 5.52
N ARG A 173 -17.24 18.28 6.30
CA ARG A 173 -17.12 17.62 7.61
C ARG A 173 -17.45 16.12 7.59
N LEU A 174 -17.08 15.43 6.50
CA LEU A 174 -17.21 13.99 6.43
C LEU A 174 -16.51 13.34 7.63
N ASN A 175 -17.08 12.27 8.18
CA ASN A 175 -16.54 11.58 9.34
C ASN A 175 -15.05 11.26 9.16
N ALA A 176 -14.22 11.62 10.15
CA ALA A 176 -12.76 11.52 10.07
C ALA A 176 -12.27 10.06 9.91
N ILE A 177 -12.93 9.09 10.57
CA ILE A 177 -12.58 7.67 10.48
C ILE A 177 -12.90 7.15 9.07
N LEU A 178 -14.08 7.49 8.54
CA LEU A 178 -14.47 7.10 7.19
C LEU A 178 -13.55 7.72 6.14
N SER A 179 -13.26 9.03 6.25
CA SER A 179 -12.36 9.74 5.33
C SER A 179 -10.95 9.16 5.36
N PHE A 180 -10.46 8.82 6.56
CA PHE A 180 -9.15 8.20 6.72
C PHE A 180 -9.09 6.85 5.99
N TRP A 181 -10.03 5.94 6.26
CA TRP A 181 -9.99 4.62 5.64
C TRP A 181 -10.27 4.66 4.14
N ALA A 182 -11.20 5.52 3.69
CA ALA A 182 -11.44 5.71 2.26
C ALA A 182 -10.16 6.19 1.53
N ALA A 183 -9.50 7.23 2.04
CA ALA A 183 -8.23 7.70 1.47
C ALA A 183 -7.14 6.62 1.58
N TYR A 184 -7.07 5.89 2.71
CA TYR A 184 -6.10 4.83 2.93
C TYR A 184 -6.22 3.70 1.90
N VAL A 185 -7.44 3.26 1.60
CA VAL A 185 -7.72 2.25 0.58
C VAL A 185 -7.28 2.74 -0.81
N ILE A 186 -7.67 3.96 -1.18
CA ILE A 186 -7.38 4.52 -2.53
C ILE A 186 -5.90 4.86 -2.73
N THR A 187 -5.12 5.10 -1.66
CA THR A 187 -3.67 5.30 -1.82
C THR A 187 -2.95 4.06 -2.34
N ARG A 188 -3.52 2.85 -2.20
CA ARG A 188 -2.86 1.65 -2.70
C ARG A 188 -2.91 1.54 -4.24
N PRO A 189 -4.06 1.60 -4.91
CA PRO A 189 -4.09 1.61 -6.37
C PRO A 189 -3.41 2.86 -6.95
N LEU A 190 -3.42 4.01 -6.27
CA LEU A 190 -2.63 5.17 -6.67
C LEU A 190 -1.13 4.84 -6.70
N GLY A 191 -0.61 4.22 -5.63
CA GLY A 191 0.81 3.89 -5.54
C GLY A 191 1.22 2.81 -6.54
N ALA A 192 0.39 1.78 -6.76
CA ALA A 192 0.61 0.78 -7.79
C ALA A 192 0.72 1.44 -9.18
N SER A 193 -0.29 2.21 -9.57
CA SER A 193 -0.27 2.93 -10.85
C SER A 193 0.93 3.88 -11.01
N ILE A 194 1.42 4.51 -9.93
CA ILE A 194 2.67 5.29 -9.97
C ILE A 194 3.88 4.36 -10.19
N GLY A 195 3.92 3.23 -9.51
CA GLY A 195 4.97 2.23 -9.65
C GLY A 195 5.09 1.74 -11.08
N ASP A 196 3.97 1.32 -11.66
CA ASP A 196 3.89 0.83 -13.05
C ASP A 196 4.22 1.92 -14.05
N LEU A 197 3.67 3.13 -13.86
CA LEU A 197 3.98 4.27 -14.72
C LEU A 197 5.49 4.54 -14.77
N LEU A 198 6.20 4.40 -13.65
CA LEU A 198 7.64 4.66 -13.60
C LEU A 198 8.47 3.47 -14.08
N SER A 199 8.10 2.25 -13.69
CA SER A 199 8.91 1.04 -13.89
C SER A 199 8.69 0.35 -15.22
N GLN A 200 7.45 0.32 -15.72
CA GLN A 200 7.10 -0.41 -16.93
C GLN A 200 7.79 0.16 -18.18
N PRO A 201 8.13 -0.70 -19.16
CA PRO A 201 8.82 -0.28 -20.37
C PRO A 201 8.05 0.78 -21.15
N ARG A 202 8.78 1.68 -21.80
CA ARG A 202 8.22 2.51 -22.87
C ARG A 202 7.93 1.59 -24.04
N LYS A 203 6.66 1.49 -24.42
CA LYS A 203 6.32 0.76 -25.64
C LYS A 203 6.81 1.56 -26.84
N ILE A 204 7.93 1.14 -27.40
CA ILE A 204 8.50 1.69 -28.64
C ILE A 204 8.63 0.50 -29.61
N GLY A 205 7.75 0.45 -30.62
CA GLY A 205 7.82 -0.54 -31.70
C GLY A 205 6.80 -0.24 -32.78
N PRO A 206 7.08 -0.68 -34.04
CA PRO A 206 6.20 -0.42 -35.19
C PRO A 206 4.81 -1.07 -35.08
N ASP A 207 4.67 -2.11 -34.24
CA ASP A 207 3.43 -2.86 -34.05
C ASP A 207 2.65 -2.48 -32.78
N VAL A 208 3.09 -1.41 -32.10
CA VAL A 208 2.45 -0.96 -30.87
C VAL A 208 1.44 0.12 -31.20
N ASP A 209 0.16 -0.18 -30.99
CA ASP A 209 -0.90 0.83 -31.06
C ASP A 209 -0.52 2.03 -30.16
N PRO A 210 -0.37 3.24 -30.73
CA PRO A 210 -0.12 4.46 -29.96
C PRO A 210 -1.19 4.76 -28.92
N ALA A 211 -2.40 4.16 -29.10
CA ALA A 211 -3.50 4.23 -28.14
C ALA A 211 -3.36 3.25 -26.98
N SER A 212 -2.37 2.33 -26.98
CA SER A 212 -2.13 1.45 -25.83
C SER A 212 -1.49 2.25 -24.69
N PHE A 213 -2.32 2.82 -23.86
CA PHE A 213 -1.99 3.67 -22.70
C PHE A 213 -1.22 2.97 -21.55
N GLN A 214 -0.73 1.77 -21.76
CA GLN A 214 0.04 0.98 -20.81
C GLN A 214 1.56 1.24 -20.89
N ALA A 215 1.99 2.27 -21.60
CA ALA A 215 3.41 2.62 -21.64
C ALA A 215 3.83 3.27 -20.32
N GLY A 216 4.87 2.70 -19.70
CA GLY A 216 5.57 3.32 -18.57
C GLY A 216 6.64 4.32 -19.02
N LEU A 217 7.37 4.88 -18.06
CA LEU A 217 8.53 5.75 -18.30
C LEU A 217 9.83 4.98 -18.52
N GLY A 218 9.84 3.67 -18.29
CA GLY A 218 10.98 2.79 -18.57
C GLY A 218 12.16 2.92 -17.61
N LEU A 219 11.93 3.35 -16.36
CA LEU A 219 13.00 3.40 -15.35
C LEU A 219 13.39 1.99 -14.86
N GLY A 220 12.50 1.01 -15.03
CA GLY A 220 12.67 -0.35 -14.53
C GLY A 220 12.40 -0.47 -13.03
N THR A 221 12.08 -1.67 -12.60
CA THR A 221 11.70 -1.97 -11.22
C THR A 221 12.84 -1.74 -10.23
N THR A 222 14.09 -2.04 -10.62
CA THR A 222 15.28 -1.86 -9.77
C THR A 222 15.51 -0.40 -9.39
N LEU A 223 15.60 0.49 -10.40
CA LEU A 223 15.89 1.90 -10.13
C LEU A 223 14.73 2.58 -9.38
N THR A 224 13.51 2.29 -9.78
CA THR A 224 12.31 2.82 -9.12
C THR A 224 12.27 2.39 -7.64
N SER A 225 12.48 1.11 -7.34
CA SER A 225 12.52 0.59 -5.97
C SER A 225 13.61 1.27 -5.13
N ILE A 226 14.84 1.42 -5.67
CA ILE A 226 15.94 2.08 -4.95
C ILE A 226 15.59 3.53 -4.61
N ILE A 227 15.07 4.30 -5.57
CA ILE A 227 14.71 5.70 -5.37
C ILE A 227 13.65 5.82 -4.26
N PHE A 228 12.58 5.03 -4.33
CA PHE A 228 11.50 5.11 -3.36
C PHE A 228 11.87 4.58 -1.99
N LEU A 229 12.66 3.48 -1.90
CA LEU A 229 13.19 2.99 -0.62
C LEU A 229 14.12 4.02 0.03
N ALA A 230 14.97 4.69 -0.74
CA ALA A 230 15.82 5.77 -0.24
C ALA A 230 14.99 6.96 0.27
N ALA A 231 13.93 7.34 -0.46
CA ALA A 231 13.01 8.39 -0.03
C ALA A 231 12.26 8.01 1.27
N ILE A 232 11.76 6.78 1.37
CA ILE A 232 11.13 6.26 2.60
C ILE A 232 12.11 6.33 3.76
N LEU A 233 13.34 5.82 3.57
CA LEU A 233 14.37 5.84 4.60
C LEU A 233 14.67 7.27 5.07
N ALA A 234 14.82 8.21 4.15
CA ALA A 234 15.07 9.62 4.49
C ALA A 234 13.94 10.22 5.34
N VAL A 235 12.68 9.98 4.97
CA VAL A 235 11.53 10.50 5.73
C VAL A 235 11.39 9.80 7.08
N VAL A 236 11.62 8.47 7.15
CA VAL A 236 11.59 7.72 8.42
C VAL A 236 12.69 8.21 9.37
N LEU A 237 13.91 8.43 8.88
CA LEU A 237 15.01 9.00 9.68
C LEU A 237 14.66 10.41 10.17
N TYR A 238 14.09 11.24 9.32
CA TYR A 238 13.61 12.56 9.71
C TYR A 238 12.56 12.47 10.82
N MET A 239 11.55 11.63 10.68
CA MET A 239 10.49 11.45 11.68
C MET A 239 11.05 10.93 13.01
N THR A 240 11.96 9.95 12.96
CA THR A 240 12.60 9.37 14.15
C THR A 240 13.42 10.42 14.88
N ASN A 241 14.19 11.23 14.16
CA ASN A 241 14.96 12.32 14.75
C ASN A 241 14.07 13.43 15.32
N ALA A 242 12.97 13.76 14.62
CA ALA A 242 12.00 14.75 15.11
C ALA A 242 11.28 14.27 16.38
N GLN A 243 10.99 12.98 16.48
CA GLN A 243 10.40 12.39 17.70
C GLN A 243 11.36 12.44 18.89
N ARG A 244 12.65 12.12 18.67
CA ARG A 244 13.69 12.18 19.72
C ARG A 244 13.96 13.59 20.24
N ARG A 245 13.72 14.63 19.43
CA ARG A 245 13.92 16.04 19.77
C ARG A 245 12.74 16.66 20.51
N ARG A 246 11.59 15.99 20.62
CA ARG A 246 10.48 16.48 21.43
C ARG A 246 10.88 16.35 22.92
N PRO A 247 10.98 17.45 23.68
CA PRO A 247 11.24 17.33 25.12
C PRO A 247 10.10 16.52 25.75
N VAL A 248 10.46 15.56 26.58
CA VAL A 248 9.52 14.94 27.51
C VAL A 248 9.05 16.08 28.40
N LEU A 249 7.83 16.57 28.17
CA LEU A 249 7.18 17.43 29.14
C LEU A 249 6.97 16.53 30.37
N VAL A 250 7.89 16.63 31.33
CA VAL A 250 7.66 16.10 32.66
C VAL A 250 6.50 16.92 33.19
N GLU A 251 5.31 16.30 33.26
CA GLU A 251 4.22 16.80 34.08
C GLU A 251 4.81 16.83 35.51
N ALA A 252 5.17 18.03 35.95
CA ALA A 252 5.41 18.29 37.34
C ALA A 252 4.04 18.27 38.03
N ASP A 253 3.85 17.24 38.86
CA ASP A 253 2.76 17.15 39.84
C ASP A 253 2.73 18.37 40.79
#